data_67b7405360dada590c014f78a965c123
#
_entry.id   67b7405360dada590c014f78a965c123
#
_cell.length_a   1.000
_cell.length_b   1.000
_cell.length_c   1.000
_cell.angle_alpha   90.00
_cell.angle_beta   90.00
_cell.angle_gamma   90.00
#
_symmetry.space_group_name_H-M   'P 1'
#
loop_
_entity.id
_entity.type
_entity.pdbx_description
1 polymer ?
#
loop_
_entity_poly.entity_id
_entity_poly.type
_entity_poly.pdbx_seq_one_letter_code
_entity_poly.pdbx_strand_id
1 'polypeptide(L)'
;MNLNLKKLIAAIMVPAMLLTSAACSSESDAEITTPAEVTVDVTTPEESEQVSEESSPVDSSSENTQTEKTEKTSETTKTEETEETTEFSEVSSEETTTFAEETTTASTTAATSATTTTTAATTTAEATSTATKTTEATTTSAAAATTAATTTKPAETASAPTTSPVSGMRQITTMELVREMGVGINLGNTLESCHVTWISNPTVSSFETAWGSPIITEDIIKGYAKCGFGVLRIPVAWSNLMSADYTIHPDYMARVKQIVDWTLDSGMYAIVNIHYDSGWWSEFPTNKEKCMKKYTRIWEQISEAFKDYPDKLMFESLNEEGGWESLWNRWSGSTNGKAESFGILNEINQKFVDIVRSAGGNNPKRHLLIAGYNTDIELTCDSLFVMPSDKENRCAVSVHYYTPSTFCILEEDADWGKAKTDWGSAEDVKELTDNLNKVKAHFIDKGIPVIMGEYGVSTGNKTPEMIRLFLSSVAKEAYSRQICPVLWDITNVFYDRQQCNFKDGELLRQILAAKS
;
A
#
# COMPACT_ATOMS: atom_id res chain seq x y z
N MET A 1 8.99 -18.92 -18.37
CA MET A 1 8.70 -17.51 -18.01
C MET A 1 10.04 -16.81 -17.88
N ASN A 2 10.25 -15.75 -18.66
CA ASN A 2 11.59 -15.19 -18.90
C ASN A 2 12.20 -14.59 -17.60
N LEU A 3 13.50 -14.84 -17.41
CA LEU A 3 14.32 -14.33 -16.29
C LEU A 3 14.19 -12.80 -16.10
N ASN A 4 13.95 -12.07 -17.20
CA ASN A 4 13.75 -10.63 -17.20
C ASN A 4 12.42 -10.17 -16.59
N LEU A 5 11.39 -11.00 -16.60
CA LEU A 5 10.10 -10.68 -15.98
C LEU A 5 10.16 -10.86 -14.46
N LYS A 6 10.95 -11.83 -13.96
CA LYS A 6 11.20 -11.99 -12.52
C LYS A 6 12.00 -10.83 -11.93
N LYS A 7 12.98 -10.30 -12.67
CA LYS A 7 13.73 -9.08 -12.26
C LYS A 7 12.88 -7.82 -12.26
N LEU A 8 11.89 -7.73 -13.15
CA LEU A 8 10.94 -6.62 -13.18
C LEU A 8 9.97 -6.67 -11.97
N ILE A 9 9.55 -7.87 -11.56
CA ILE A 9 8.64 -8.07 -10.43
C ILE A 9 9.33 -7.74 -9.09
N ALA A 10 10.60 -8.13 -8.93
CA ALA A 10 11.41 -7.74 -7.77
C ALA A 10 11.68 -6.22 -7.73
N ALA A 11 11.86 -5.57 -8.90
CA ALA A 11 12.04 -4.12 -9.00
C ALA A 11 10.77 -3.30 -8.70
N ILE A 12 9.58 -3.91 -8.79
CA ILE A 12 8.30 -3.26 -8.56
C ILE A 12 7.88 -3.30 -7.08
N MET A 13 8.43 -4.22 -6.28
CA MET A 13 8.24 -4.22 -4.82
C MET A 13 9.07 -3.15 -4.08
N VAL A 14 9.95 -2.39 -4.76
CA VAL A 14 10.86 -1.43 -4.14
C VAL A 14 10.95 -0.11 -4.93
N PRO A 15 9.86 0.62 -5.20
CA PRO A 15 10.00 1.93 -5.86
C PRO A 15 10.50 3.05 -4.95
N ALA A 16 10.47 2.88 -3.63
CA ALA A 16 10.82 3.96 -2.69
C ALA A 16 12.23 3.88 -2.10
N MET A 17 12.99 2.79 -2.29
CA MET A 17 14.31 2.62 -1.66
C MET A 17 15.54 2.62 -2.59
N LEU A 18 15.39 2.63 -3.92
CA LEU A 18 16.51 2.34 -4.83
C LEU A 18 16.68 3.28 -6.04
N LEU A 19 16.39 4.57 -5.90
CA LEU A 19 16.68 5.57 -6.94
C LEU A 19 17.85 6.50 -6.62
N THR A 20 18.82 6.09 -5.81
CA THR A 20 19.95 6.95 -5.48
C THR A 20 21.30 6.26 -5.55
N SER A 21 21.74 5.86 -6.74
CA SER A 21 23.20 5.75 -6.98
C SER A 21 23.55 5.59 -8.45
N ALA A 22 23.18 6.53 -9.29
CA ALA A 22 23.76 6.62 -10.63
C ALA A 22 23.83 8.07 -11.12
N ALA A 23 24.59 8.89 -10.45
CA ALA A 23 25.08 10.14 -11.00
C ALA A 23 26.46 10.44 -10.39
N CYS A 24 27.49 9.77 -10.86
CA CYS A 24 28.85 10.33 -10.95
C CYS A 24 29.74 9.43 -11.81
N SER A 25 30.44 10.13 -12.75
CA SER A 25 31.62 9.73 -13.55
C SER A 25 31.35 8.84 -14.77
N SER A 26 31.46 9.39 -15.97
CA SER A 26 32.74 9.56 -16.64
C SER A 26 32.55 10.28 -17.98
N GLU A 27 33.32 11.33 -18.15
CA GLU A 27 33.67 11.92 -19.46
C GLU A 27 34.39 10.88 -20.30
N SER A 28 33.97 10.75 -21.56
CA SER A 28 34.92 10.41 -22.64
C SER A 28 34.36 10.88 -23.98
N ASP A 29 35.16 11.71 -24.62
CA ASP A 29 35.04 12.26 -25.94
C ASP A 29 34.72 11.24 -27.03
N ALA A 30 33.79 11.59 -27.92
CA ALA A 30 33.79 11.12 -29.30
C ALA A 30 33.08 12.14 -30.19
N GLU A 31 33.88 12.81 -31.01
CA GLU A 31 33.45 13.58 -32.17
C GLU A 31 32.59 12.74 -33.12
N ILE A 32 31.47 13.30 -33.57
CA ILE A 32 30.86 12.89 -34.84
C ILE A 32 30.22 14.12 -35.50
N THR A 33 30.79 14.40 -36.64
CA THR A 33 30.46 15.25 -37.77
C THR A 33 28.97 15.47 -38.06
N THR A 34 28.68 16.73 -38.34
CA THR A 34 27.46 17.27 -38.98
C THR A 34 27.39 16.90 -40.47
N PRO A 35 26.20 16.86 -41.07
CA PRO A 35 25.99 17.43 -42.39
C PRO A 35 24.78 18.40 -42.49
N ALA A 36 25.13 19.57 -43.06
CA ALA A 36 24.44 20.34 -44.09
C ALA A 36 23.00 20.84 -43.85
N GLU A 37 22.97 22.16 -43.84
CA GLU A 37 21.84 23.09 -44.05
C GLU A 37 21.06 22.80 -45.33
N VAL A 38 19.76 22.98 -45.29
CA VAL A 38 18.94 23.38 -46.43
C VAL A 38 18.08 24.58 -45.97
N THR A 39 18.46 25.73 -46.48
CA THR A 39 17.72 26.98 -46.45
C THR A 39 16.54 26.92 -47.41
N VAL A 40 15.37 27.34 -46.94
CA VAL A 40 14.31 27.86 -47.83
C VAL A 40 13.75 29.15 -47.21
N ASP A 41 13.98 30.17 -48.00
CA ASP A 41 13.58 31.57 -47.84
C ASP A 41 12.11 31.73 -48.32
N VAL A 42 11.26 32.43 -47.56
CA VAL A 42 10.08 33.14 -48.11
C VAL A 42 9.59 34.20 -47.12
N THR A 43 9.99 35.43 -47.36
CA THR A 43 9.30 36.76 -47.36
C THR A 43 8.05 36.98 -46.53
N THR A 44 8.19 38.01 -45.69
CA THR A 44 7.13 38.88 -45.13
C THR A 44 6.39 39.71 -46.19
N PRO A 45 5.22 40.30 -45.86
CA PRO A 45 5.19 41.76 -45.72
C PRO A 45 4.44 42.32 -44.48
N GLU A 46 4.93 43.49 -44.07
CA GLU A 46 4.40 44.49 -43.15
C GLU A 46 3.09 45.14 -43.64
N GLU A 47 2.31 45.68 -42.68
CA GLU A 47 1.69 47.00 -42.61
C GLU A 47 0.88 47.05 -41.30
N SER A 48 1.18 47.84 -40.32
CA SER A 48 1.08 49.27 -39.99
C SER A 48 -0.35 49.81 -39.85
N GLU A 49 -0.67 50.32 -38.67
CA GLU A 49 -1.23 51.61 -38.22
C GLU A 49 -1.90 51.41 -36.85
N GLN A 50 -1.47 52.02 -35.83
CA GLN A 50 -1.40 53.34 -35.21
C GLN A 50 -2.76 53.98 -34.83
N VAL A 51 -2.72 54.55 -33.57
CA VAL A 51 -3.42 55.74 -32.99
C VAL A 51 -4.78 55.43 -32.33
N SER A 52 -5.15 55.86 -31.11
CA SER A 52 -4.75 56.97 -30.19
C SER A 52 -5.46 56.78 -28.84
N GLU A 53 -4.81 57.05 -27.76
CA GLU A 53 -5.03 58.06 -26.69
C GLU A 53 -6.46 58.57 -26.43
N GLU A 54 -6.86 58.49 -25.14
CA GLU A 54 -7.24 59.67 -24.31
C GLU A 54 -7.73 59.20 -22.93
N SER A 55 -7.00 59.50 -21.92
CA SER A 55 -7.08 60.52 -20.86
C SER A 55 -8.13 60.29 -19.79
N SER A 56 -7.61 60.23 -18.56
CA SER A 56 -8.27 60.54 -17.28
C SER A 56 -8.74 61.99 -17.24
N PRO A 57 -9.46 62.55 -16.24
CA PRO A 57 -9.14 62.44 -14.81
C PRO A 57 -10.29 62.72 -13.78
N VAL A 58 -9.93 62.51 -12.46
CA VAL A 58 -10.28 63.38 -11.27
C VAL A 58 -11.72 63.32 -10.75
N ASP A 59 -12.07 63.29 -9.50
CA ASP A 59 -11.56 63.85 -8.26
C ASP A 59 -12.40 63.41 -7.04
N SER A 60 -11.73 63.40 -5.91
CA SER A 60 -12.05 63.94 -4.57
C SER A 60 -13.30 63.38 -3.84
N SER A 61 -13.31 63.18 -2.58
CA SER A 61 -12.78 63.86 -1.40
C SER A 61 -13.19 63.06 -0.16
N SER A 62 -12.27 62.91 0.76
CA SER A 62 -12.20 63.53 2.10
C SER A 62 -13.27 63.02 3.09
N GLU A 63 -13.00 62.74 4.27
CA GLU A 63 -12.34 63.20 5.48
C GLU A 63 -12.72 62.24 6.60
N ASN A 64 -11.96 61.88 7.47
CA ASN A 64 -11.18 62.45 8.56
C ASN A 64 -11.58 61.88 9.94
N THR A 65 -10.51 61.60 10.71
CA THR A 65 -10.31 61.82 12.16
C THR A 65 -11.01 60.83 13.11
N GLN A 66 -10.43 60.29 14.16
CA GLN A 66 -9.33 60.63 15.08
C GLN A 66 -9.05 59.48 16.01
N THR A 67 -7.79 59.18 16.22
CA THR A 67 -7.05 59.01 17.47
C THR A 67 -7.81 58.96 18.80
N GLU A 68 -7.55 57.92 19.59
CA GLU A 68 -7.19 58.12 20.97
C GLU A 68 -6.33 57.01 21.56
N LYS A 69 -5.29 57.46 22.19
CA LYS A 69 -4.18 56.79 22.83
C LYS A 69 -4.47 56.79 24.34
N THR A 70 -4.35 55.71 25.04
CA THR A 70 -4.04 55.76 26.48
C THR A 70 -3.09 54.65 26.89
N GLU A 71 -2.07 55.15 27.56
CA GLU A 71 -0.93 54.46 28.15
C GLU A 71 -1.28 53.80 29.52
N LYS A 72 -0.40 52.79 29.84
CA LYS A 72 0.18 52.51 31.17
C LYS A 72 -0.67 51.87 32.24
N THR A 73 -0.27 50.76 32.80
CA THR A 73 0.67 50.74 33.93
C THR A 73 1.13 49.29 34.21
N SER A 74 2.42 49.19 34.49
CA SER A 74 3.16 48.06 35.02
C SER A 74 2.81 47.74 36.48
N GLU A 75 2.83 46.48 36.85
CA GLU A 75 3.24 46.11 38.21
C GLU A 75 4.02 44.80 38.21
N THR A 76 5.22 44.90 38.73
CA THR A 76 6.22 43.87 38.97
C THR A 76 5.98 43.30 40.37
N THR A 77 5.90 41.97 40.51
CA THR A 77 6.17 41.35 41.80
C THR A 77 7.18 40.24 41.64
N LYS A 78 8.26 40.41 42.36
CA LYS A 78 9.40 39.55 42.57
C LYS A 78 9.14 38.77 43.86
N THR A 79 9.39 37.45 43.88
CA THR A 79 9.81 36.67 45.06
C THR A 79 10.56 35.47 44.57
N GLU A 80 11.78 35.43 44.69
CA GLU A 80 12.78 34.91 45.66
C GLU A 80 12.88 33.37 45.65
N GLU A 81 14.12 32.99 45.42
CA GLU A 81 14.79 31.71 45.43
C GLU A 81 14.64 30.91 46.73
N THR A 82 14.69 29.58 46.60
CA THR A 82 15.48 28.77 47.55
C THR A 82 16.07 27.57 46.81
N GLU A 83 17.39 27.60 46.75
CA GLU A 83 18.25 26.45 46.43
C GLU A 83 18.21 25.44 47.56
N GLU A 84 18.13 24.16 47.25
CA GLU A 84 18.59 23.10 48.15
C GLU A 84 19.48 22.11 47.35
N THR A 85 20.76 22.31 47.56
CA THR A 85 21.87 21.40 47.21
C THR A 85 21.89 20.22 48.14
N THR A 86 21.92 19.01 47.60
CA THR A 86 22.47 17.84 48.33
C THR A 86 23.42 17.09 47.41
N GLU A 87 24.72 17.27 47.75
CA GLU A 87 25.81 16.40 47.35
C GLU A 87 25.67 15.02 48.04
N PHE A 88 25.93 13.96 47.31
CA PHE A 88 26.53 12.75 47.88
C PHE A 88 27.39 12.03 46.83
N SER A 89 28.68 12.23 46.97
CA SER A 89 29.87 11.39 46.96
C SER A 89 29.91 10.12 46.10
N GLU A 90 30.97 10.14 45.27
CA GLU A 90 31.63 9.04 44.59
C GLU A 90 32.07 7.92 45.56
N VAL A 91 31.88 6.68 45.10
CA VAL A 91 32.75 5.56 45.53
C VAL A 91 33.20 4.80 44.28
N SER A 92 34.48 4.92 43.99
CA SER A 92 35.23 4.10 43.07
C SER A 92 35.48 2.71 43.65
N SER A 93 35.37 1.67 42.84
CA SER A 93 36.19 0.47 43.02
C SER A 93 36.47 -0.16 41.66
N GLU A 94 37.74 -0.04 41.27
CA GLU A 94 38.40 -0.83 40.23
C GLU A 94 38.48 -2.30 40.70
N GLU A 95 38.10 -3.24 39.85
CA GLU A 95 38.66 -4.58 39.89
C GLU A 95 39.09 -5.02 38.50
N THR A 96 40.40 -5.04 38.35
CA THR A 96 41.16 -5.62 37.24
C THR A 96 41.24 -7.13 37.43
N THR A 97 40.76 -7.90 36.46
CA THR A 97 41.15 -9.30 36.35
C THR A 97 41.58 -9.62 34.92
N THR A 98 42.89 -9.78 34.82
CA THR A 98 43.62 -10.38 33.70
C THR A 98 43.47 -11.90 33.72
N PHE A 99 43.13 -12.53 32.58
CA PHE A 99 43.50 -13.92 32.30
C PHE A 99 43.79 -14.10 30.80
N ALA A 100 45.04 -14.30 30.56
CA ALA A 100 45.84 -15.28 29.83
C ALA A 100 45.29 -15.84 28.51
N GLU A 101 46.09 -15.58 27.46
CA GLU A 101 46.14 -16.29 26.18
C GLU A 101 46.44 -17.79 26.38
N GLU A 102 45.71 -18.64 25.67
CA GLU A 102 46.20 -19.98 25.31
C GLU A 102 46.14 -20.16 23.80
N THR A 103 47.33 -20.20 23.25
CA THR A 103 47.66 -20.62 21.88
C THR A 103 47.59 -22.16 21.80
N THR A 104 46.80 -22.69 20.88
CA THR A 104 47.02 -24.09 20.45
C THR A 104 47.05 -24.19 18.94
N THR A 105 48.14 -24.75 18.52
CA THR A 105 48.68 -24.98 17.17
C THR A 105 47.86 -25.94 16.30
N ALA A 106 47.96 -25.71 15.02
CA ALA A 106 47.46 -26.49 13.88
C ALA A 106 47.87 -27.96 13.91
N SER A 107 47.00 -28.82 13.38
CA SER A 107 47.40 -30.07 12.76
C SER A 107 46.54 -30.34 11.51
N THR A 108 47.25 -30.28 10.41
CA THR A 108 46.83 -30.66 9.05
C THR A 108 46.74 -32.18 8.94
N THR A 109 45.63 -32.70 8.43
CA THR A 109 45.63 -34.02 7.82
C THR A 109 44.80 -34.01 6.55
N ALA A 110 45.50 -34.23 5.43
CA ALA A 110 44.97 -34.45 4.13
C ALA A 110 44.37 -35.88 4.02
N ALA A 111 43.25 -36.04 3.40
CA ALA A 111 42.77 -37.34 2.89
C ALA A 111 42.08 -37.17 1.56
N THR A 112 42.61 -37.90 0.68
CA THR A 112 42.55 -38.18 -0.73
C THR A 112 41.14 -38.46 -1.30
N SER A 113 40.97 -38.00 -2.51
CA SER A 113 39.91 -38.29 -3.49
C SER A 113 39.60 -39.78 -3.70
N ALA A 114 38.34 -40.10 -3.85
CA ALA A 114 37.92 -41.27 -4.64
C ALA A 114 36.70 -40.89 -5.51
N THR A 115 36.98 -40.81 -6.80
CA THR A 115 36.03 -40.69 -7.90
C THR A 115 35.36 -42.05 -8.12
N THR A 116 34.04 -42.08 -8.12
CA THR A 116 33.30 -43.23 -8.63
C THR A 116 32.32 -42.77 -9.71
N THR A 117 32.68 -43.10 -10.92
CA THR A 117 31.86 -43.00 -12.12
C THR A 117 30.84 -44.15 -12.14
N THR A 118 29.57 -43.90 -12.30
CA THR A 118 28.59 -44.92 -12.66
C THR A 118 27.78 -44.46 -13.86
N THR A 119 27.85 -45.28 -14.86
CA THR A 119 27.35 -45.18 -16.22
C THR A 119 25.83 -45.31 -16.31
N ALA A 120 25.24 -44.55 -17.21
CA ALA A 120 23.84 -44.61 -17.61
C ALA A 120 23.44 -45.95 -18.22
N ALA A 121 22.21 -46.38 -17.98
CA ALA A 121 21.52 -47.34 -18.81
C ALA A 121 20.13 -46.81 -19.16
N THR A 122 19.98 -46.55 -20.45
CA THR A 122 18.74 -46.21 -21.14
C THR A 122 17.91 -47.47 -21.34
N THR A 123 16.65 -47.48 -20.99
CA THR A 123 15.68 -48.48 -21.49
C THR A 123 14.44 -47.78 -22.00
N THR A 124 14.29 -47.81 -23.29
CA THR A 124 13.13 -47.49 -24.10
C THR A 124 12.08 -48.60 -23.95
N ALA A 125 10.82 -48.30 -23.68
CA ALA A 125 9.72 -49.20 -23.89
C ALA A 125 8.56 -48.46 -24.56
N GLU A 126 8.32 -48.79 -25.81
CA GLU A 126 7.09 -48.54 -26.55
C GLU A 126 5.94 -49.33 -25.95
N ALA A 127 4.77 -48.74 -25.92
CA ALA A 127 3.51 -49.50 -25.74
C ALA A 127 2.41 -48.91 -26.63
N THR A 128 1.92 -49.77 -27.38
CA THR A 128 0.97 -49.78 -28.47
C THR A 128 -0.47 -49.37 -28.04
N SER A 129 -1.09 -48.64 -28.96
CA SER A 129 -2.52 -48.28 -29.07
C SER A 129 -3.42 -49.53 -29.17
N THR A 130 -4.58 -49.47 -28.52
CA THR A 130 -5.77 -50.18 -29.01
C THR A 130 -7.04 -49.38 -28.69
N ALA A 131 -7.67 -48.90 -29.75
CA ALA A 131 -8.99 -48.31 -29.73
C ALA A 131 -10.08 -49.40 -29.74
N THR A 132 -11.15 -49.21 -28.99
CA THR A 132 -12.40 -49.96 -29.21
C THR A 132 -13.59 -48.99 -29.13
N LYS A 133 -14.32 -48.98 -30.22
CA LYS A 133 -15.53 -48.22 -30.53
C LYS A 133 -16.72 -49.18 -30.42
N THR A 134 -17.83 -48.79 -29.75
CA THR A 134 -19.17 -49.38 -29.93
C THR A 134 -20.23 -48.41 -29.39
N THR A 135 -20.91 -47.70 -30.14
CA THR A 135 -22.21 -47.70 -30.83
C THR A 135 -23.48 -47.76 -29.93
N GLU A 136 -24.27 -46.74 -30.11
CA GLU A 136 -25.66 -46.38 -29.84
C GLU A 136 -26.65 -47.47 -29.42
N ALA A 137 -27.63 -47.06 -28.60
CA ALA A 137 -29.05 -47.29 -28.89
C ALA A 137 -29.99 -46.39 -28.08
N THR A 138 -30.79 -45.67 -28.81
CA THR A 138 -31.97 -44.85 -28.42
C THR A 138 -33.16 -45.75 -28.10
N THR A 139 -33.95 -45.43 -27.06
CA THR A 139 -35.41 -45.64 -27.11
C THR A 139 -36.17 -44.72 -26.16
N THR A 140 -37.11 -44.01 -26.73
CA THR A 140 -38.24 -43.24 -26.16
C THR A 140 -39.30 -44.16 -25.58
N SER A 141 -39.99 -43.79 -24.49
CA SER A 141 -41.44 -43.90 -24.36
C SER A 141 -41.99 -43.14 -23.15
N ALA A 142 -43.09 -42.43 -23.42
CA ALA A 142 -43.91 -41.69 -22.47
C ALA A 142 -45.02 -42.60 -21.90
N ALA A 143 -45.51 -42.31 -20.69
CA ALA A 143 -46.96 -42.14 -20.35
C ALA A 143 -47.21 -42.11 -18.82
N ALA A 144 -47.81 -41.01 -18.42
CA ALA A 144 -49.09 -40.81 -17.70
C ALA A 144 -49.30 -41.34 -16.25
N ALA A 145 -49.44 -40.36 -15.40
CA ALA A 145 -50.39 -40.09 -14.31
C ALA A 145 -51.01 -41.22 -13.48
N THR A 146 -50.94 -41.09 -12.14
CA THR A 146 -52.14 -41.05 -11.27
C THR A 146 -51.79 -40.53 -9.84
N THR A 147 -52.65 -39.68 -9.35
CA THR A 147 -52.74 -39.01 -8.06
C THR A 147 -52.84 -39.95 -6.85
N ALA A 148 -52.14 -39.65 -5.74
CA ALA A 148 -52.63 -39.89 -4.39
C ALA A 148 -52.04 -38.85 -3.43
N ALA A 149 -52.93 -38.07 -2.84
CA ALA A 149 -52.62 -37.08 -1.80
C ALA A 149 -52.34 -37.79 -0.48
N THR A 150 -51.19 -37.43 0.16
CA THR A 150 -50.97 -37.71 1.58
C THR A 150 -50.43 -36.43 2.21
N THR A 151 -51.25 -35.84 3.08
CA THR A 151 -50.95 -34.70 3.90
C THR A 151 -49.86 -35.05 4.93
N THR A 152 -48.67 -34.46 4.83
CA THR A 152 -47.72 -34.39 5.93
C THR A 152 -47.35 -32.92 6.17
N LYS A 153 -47.44 -32.55 7.43
CA LYS A 153 -47.14 -31.27 8.09
C LYS A 153 -45.79 -30.72 7.60
N PRO A 154 -45.69 -29.40 7.32
CA PRO A 154 -44.40 -28.79 6.89
C PRO A 154 -43.43 -28.80 8.06
N ALA A 155 -42.24 -29.34 7.83
CA ALA A 155 -41.06 -29.11 8.65
C ALA A 155 -40.62 -27.66 8.43
N GLU A 156 -40.46 -26.96 9.49
CA GLU A 156 -39.95 -25.61 9.58
C GLU A 156 -38.50 -25.62 9.08
N THR A 157 -38.30 -25.23 7.84
CA THR A 157 -36.96 -24.95 7.28
C THR A 157 -36.47 -23.66 7.90
N ALA A 158 -35.49 -23.77 8.79
CA ALA A 158 -34.74 -22.60 9.25
C ALA A 158 -34.15 -21.88 8.02
N SER A 159 -34.73 -20.74 7.72
CA SER A 159 -34.19 -19.81 6.73
C SER A 159 -32.83 -19.35 7.21
N ALA A 160 -31.80 -19.59 6.41
CA ALA A 160 -30.52 -18.90 6.55
C ALA A 160 -30.80 -17.39 6.61
N PRO A 161 -30.11 -16.62 7.47
CA PRO A 161 -30.32 -15.19 7.51
C PRO A 161 -29.89 -14.58 6.18
N THR A 162 -30.84 -14.19 5.37
CA THR A 162 -30.63 -13.25 4.27
C THR A 162 -30.31 -11.91 4.92
N THR A 163 -29.01 -11.64 5.13
CA THR A 163 -28.58 -10.29 5.46
C THR A 163 -28.76 -9.43 4.21
N SER A 164 -29.86 -8.67 4.20
CA SER A 164 -30.01 -7.55 3.26
C SER A 164 -28.76 -6.68 3.36
N PRO A 165 -28.21 -6.17 2.24
CA PRO A 165 -27.06 -5.26 2.30
C PRO A 165 -27.41 -4.10 3.21
N VAL A 166 -26.55 -3.80 4.19
CA VAL A 166 -26.74 -2.70 5.12
C VAL A 166 -26.57 -1.42 4.33
N SER A 167 -27.68 -0.84 3.90
CA SER A 167 -27.69 0.46 3.22
C SER A 167 -27.52 1.56 4.28
N GLY A 168 -26.33 2.21 4.29
CA GLY A 168 -26.08 3.38 5.11
C GLY A 168 -24.84 3.30 6.02
N MET A 169 -24.62 4.39 6.75
CA MET A 169 -23.50 4.52 7.70
C MET A 169 -23.96 4.10 9.09
N ARG A 170 -23.38 3.04 9.64
CA ARG A 170 -23.63 2.59 11.00
C ARG A 170 -23.04 3.58 12.01
N GLN A 171 -23.62 3.59 13.22
CA GLN A 171 -23.13 4.40 14.35
C GLN A 171 -22.09 3.57 15.14
N ILE A 172 -20.95 3.28 14.50
CA ILE A 172 -19.82 2.59 15.11
C ILE A 172 -18.58 3.48 15.03
N THR A 173 -17.66 3.27 15.95
CA THR A 173 -16.35 3.92 15.93
C THR A 173 -15.46 3.28 14.86
N THR A 174 -14.43 4.00 14.41
CA THR A 174 -13.45 3.42 13.48
C THR A 174 -12.67 2.28 14.13
N MET A 175 -12.47 2.29 15.44
CA MET A 175 -11.83 1.19 16.18
C MET A 175 -12.67 -0.09 16.12
N GLU A 176 -13.99 0.02 16.30
CA GLU A 176 -14.91 -1.12 16.17
C GLU A 176 -14.92 -1.65 14.74
N LEU A 177 -14.98 -0.75 13.74
CA LEU A 177 -14.93 -1.13 12.33
C LEU A 177 -13.64 -1.87 11.98
N VAL A 178 -12.47 -1.36 12.40
CA VAL A 178 -11.17 -2.00 12.16
C VAL A 178 -11.10 -3.39 12.83
N ARG A 179 -11.69 -3.53 14.01
CA ARG A 179 -11.79 -4.84 14.69
C ARG A 179 -12.67 -5.83 13.91
N GLU A 180 -13.81 -5.36 13.37
CA GLU A 180 -14.70 -6.19 12.54
C GLU A 180 -14.04 -6.65 11.23
N MET A 181 -13.10 -5.89 10.66
CA MET A 181 -12.32 -6.29 9.48
C MET A 181 -11.52 -7.58 9.72
N GLY A 182 -11.07 -7.81 10.95
CA GLY A 182 -10.30 -8.99 11.32
C GLY A 182 -8.93 -9.04 10.68
N VAL A 183 -8.74 -9.92 9.69
CA VAL A 183 -7.53 -10.01 8.85
C VAL A 183 -7.93 -9.84 7.39
N GLY A 184 -7.05 -9.22 6.60
CA GLY A 184 -7.32 -8.88 5.20
C GLY A 184 -6.29 -9.41 4.21
N ILE A 185 -6.57 -9.13 2.94
CA ILE A 185 -5.68 -9.42 1.82
C ILE A 185 -5.75 -8.30 0.79
N ASN A 186 -4.66 -8.08 0.05
CA ASN A 186 -4.59 -7.13 -1.05
C ASN A 186 -4.94 -7.78 -2.39
N LEU A 187 -5.58 -7.05 -3.28
CA LEU A 187 -5.74 -7.37 -4.69
C LEU A 187 -4.57 -6.79 -5.49
N GLY A 188 -3.34 -7.20 -5.15
CA GLY A 188 -2.12 -6.63 -5.69
C GLY A 188 -1.82 -7.03 -7.13
N ASN A 189 -1.00 -6.22 -7.82
CA ASN A 189 -0.62 -6.35 -9.23
C ASN A 189 -1.83 -6.42 -10.18
N THR A 190 -2.83 -5.60 -9.93
CA THR A 190 -4.10 -5.58 -10.68
C THR A 190 -4.39 -4.17 -11.19
N LEU A 191 -5.17 -3.38 -10.46
CA LEU A 191 -5.56 -2.03 -10.89
C LEU A 191 -4.50 -0.95 -10.60
N GLU A 192 -3.50 -1.24 -9.81
CA GLU A 192 -2.37 -0.37 -9.54
C GLU A 192 -1.21 -0.54 -10.55
N SER A 193 -1.31 -1.50 -11.48
CA SER A 193 -0.32 -1.64 -12.54
C SER A 193 -0.23 -0.37 -13.37
N CYS A 194 0.96 0.18 -13.52
CA CYS A 194 1.21 1.46 -14.16
C CYS A 194 2.45 1.41 -15.06
N HIS A 195 2.82 2.52 -15.69
CA HIS A 195 3.90 2.57 -16.70
C HIS A 195 3.73 1.58 -17.86
N VAL A 196 2.49 1.30 -18.26
CA VAL A 196 2.16 0.32 -19.31
C VAL A 196 2.41 0.96 -20.69
N THR A 197 3.68 1.17 -21.05
CA THR A 197 4.10 1.84 -22.30
C THR A 197 4.23 0.90 -23.50
N TRP A 198 4.21 -0.41 -23.25
CA TRP A 198 4.36 -1.45 -24.29
C TRP A 198 3.05 -1.85 -24.97
N ILE A 199 1.92 -1.34 -24.51
CA ILE A 199 0.60 -1.57 -25.10
C ILE A 199 0.13 -0.29 -25.78
N SER A 200 -0.11 -0.34 -27.09
CA SER A 200 -0.70 0.77 -27.84
C SER A 200 -2.20 0.85 -27.56
N ASN A 201 -2.70 2.06 -27.22
CA ASN A 201 -4.10 2.29 -26.88
C ASN A 201 -4.64 1.34 -25.80
N PRO A 202 -4.07 1.36 -24.58
CA PRO A 202 -4.47 0.45 -23.52
C PRO A 202 -5.94 0.68 -23.13
N THR A 203 -6.61 -0.41 -22.80
CA THR A 203 -7.97 -0.45 -22.26
C THR A 203 -7.93 -0.71 -20.76
N VAL A 204 -9.08 -0.68 -20.08
CA VAL A 204 -9.20 -1.08 -18.68
C VAL A 204 -8.57 -2.45 -18.43
N SER A 205 -8.91 -3.44 -19.25
CA SER A 205 -8.38 -4.80 -19.13
C SER A 205 -6.87 -4.87 -19.43
N SER A 206 -6.35 -3.98 -20.27
CA SER A 206 -4.91 -3.91 -20.53
C SER A 206 -4.12 -3.55 -19.27
N PHE A 207 -4.60 -2.58 -18.50
CA PHE A 207 -3.99 -2.22 -17.22
C PHE A 207 -4.20 -3.33 -16.18
N GLU A 208 -5.41 -3.84 -16.04
CA GLU A 208 -5.74 -4.89 -15.08
C GLU A 208 -4.85 -6.13 -15.22
N THR A 209 -4.42 -6.45 -16.45
CA THR A 209 -3.61 -7.65 -16.72
C THR A 209 -2.13 -7.37 -16.96
N ALA A 210 -1.70 -6.13 -16.99
CA ALA A 210 -0.35 -5.73 -17.40
C ALA A 210 0.75 -6.36 -16.54
N TRP A 211 0.51 -6.55 -15.25
CA TRP A 211 1.46 -7.15 -14.30
C TRP A 211 1.16 -8.62 -14.00
N GLY A 212 0.43 -9.29 -14.91
CA GLY A 212 0.21 -10.73 -14.89
C GLY A 212 -1.03 -11.18 -14.10
N SER A 213 -1.89 -10.26 -13.68
CA SER A 213 -3.20 -10.62 -13.12
C SER A 213 -4.10 -11.20 -14.21
N PRO A 214 -4.94 -12.19 -13.95
CA PRO A 214 -6.10 -12.46 -14.78
C PRO A 214 -7.10 -11.29 -14.67
N ILE A 215 -8.05 -11.21 -15.59
CA ILE A 215 -9.23 -10.37 -15.40
C ILE A 215 -9.94 -10.84 -14.12
N ILE A 216 -10.15 -9.93 -13.18
CA ILE A 216 -10.80 -10.25 -11.92
C ILE A 216 -12.28 -10.57 -12.16
N THR A 217 -12.74 -11.65 -11.58
CA THR A 217 -14.12 -12.10 -11.64
C THR A 217 -14.76 -12.05 -10.25
N GLU A 218 -16.07 -12.08 -10.20
CA GLU A 218 -16.81 -12.16 -8.96
C GLU A 218 -16.44 -13.41 -8.14
N ASP A 219 -16.15 -14.54 -8.81
CA ASP A 219 -15.74 -15.78 -8.15
C ASP A 219 -14.38 -15.67 -7.45
N ILE A 220 -13.43 -14.92 -8.05
CA ILE A 220 -12.15 -14.60 -7.40
C ILE A 220 -12.40 -13.86 -6.08
N ILE A 221 -13.25 -12.83 -6.10
CA ILE A 221 -13.58 -12.02 -4.92
C ILE A 221 -14.33 -12.86 -3.87
N LYS A 222 -15.32 -13.63 -4.27
CA LYS A 222 -16.03 -14.59 -3.40
C LYS A 222 -15.09 -15.62 -2.79
N GLY A 223 -14.05 -16.00 -3.52
CA GLY A 223 -13.02 -16.91 -3.04
C GLY A 223 -12.21 -16.33 -1.86
N TYR A 224 -11.84 -15.03 -1.91
CA TYR A 224 -11.22 -14.36 -0.77
C TYR A 224 -12.12 -14.39 0.48
N ALA A 225 -13.39 -14.06 0.33
CA ALA A 225 -14.36 -14.14 1.44
C ALA A 225 -14.50 -15.56 2.00
N LYS A 226 -14.54 -16.56 1.12
CA LYS A 226 -14.57 -18.00 1.49
C LYS A 226 -13.34 -18.44 2.26
N CYS A 227 -12.17 -17.87 1.94
CA CYS A 227 -10.95 -18.09 2.70
C CYS A 227 -11.01 -17.48 4.11
N GLY A 228 -12.00 -16.64 4.43
CA GLY A 228 -12.20 -16.06 5.77
C GLY A 228 -11.56 -14.69 5.96
N PHE A 229 -11.09 -14.04 4.89
CA PHE A 229 -10.65 -12.63 4.95
C PHE A 229 -11.86 -11.73 5.16
N GLY A 230 -11.71 -10.72 6.01
CA GLY A 230 -12.78 -9.78 6.33
C GLY A 230 -12.66 -8.44 5.60
N VAL A 231 -11.51 -8.15 5.01
CA VAL A 231 -11.26 -6.94 4.22
C VAL A 231 -10.40 -7.24 2.99
N LEU A 232 -10.79 -6.63 1.85
CA LEU A 232 -10.01 -6.59 0.63
C LEU A 232 -9.50 -5.17 0.40
N ARG A 233 -8.18 -4.95 0.37
CA ARG A 233 -7.58 -3.70 -0.09
C ARG A 233 -7.39 -3.77 -1.59
N ILE A 234 -7.87 -2.75 -2.29
CA ILE A 234 -7.93 -2.64 -3.75
C ILE A 234 -7.04 -1.46 -4.16
N PRO A 235 -5.75 -1.70 -4.41
CA PRO A 235 -4.82 -0.70 -4.90
C PRO A 235 -5.24 -0.21 -6.30
N VAL A 236 -5.19 1.13 -6.55
CA VAL A 236 -5.61 1.71 -7.83
C VAL A 236 -4.66 2.80 -8.32
N ALA A 237 -4.21 2.68 -9.56
CA ALA A 237 -3.49 3.72 -10.30
C ALA A 237 -4.49 4.50 -11.17
N TRP A 238 -5.08 5.54 -10.63
CA TRP A 238 -6.16 6.31 -11.27
C TRP A 238 -5.73 7.08 -12.52
N SER A 239 -4.42 7.36 -12.65
CA SER A 239 -3.84 8.06 -13.79
C SER A 239 -3.80 7.22 -15.08
N ASN A 240 -4.03 5.91 -15.00
CA ASN A 240 -3.91 4.99 -16.14
C ASN A 240 -4.82 5.34 -17.32
N LEU A 241 -6.07 5.68 -17.04
CA LEU A 241 -7.04 6.15 -18.02
C LEU A 241 -7.61 7.49 -17.54
N MET A 242 -6.80 8.52 -17.67
CA MET A 242 -7.12 9.87 -17.21
C MET A 242 -6.83 10.89 -18.32
N SER A 243 -7.75 11.82 -18.52
CA SER A 243 -7.57 12.93 -19.46
C SER A 243 -6.68 14.03 -18.88
N ALA A 244 -6.25 14.97 -19.72
CA ALA A 244 -5.33 16.05 -19.35
C ALA A 244 -5.88 17.00 -18.26
N ASP A 245 -7.18 17.06 -18.09
CA ASP A 245 -7.88 17.82 -17.05
C ASP A 245 -8.10 17.02 -15.76
N TYR A 246 -7.45 15.86 -15.66
CA TYR A 246 -7.55 14.91 -14.55
C TYR A 246 -8.92 14.25 -14.40
N THR A 247 -9.71 14.14 -15.48
CA THR A 247 -10.93 13.37 -15.47
C THR A 247 -10.63 11.89 -15.66
N ILE A 248 -11.05 11.07 -14.70
CA ILE A 248 -10.93 9.60 -14.74
C ILE A 248 -11.90 9.06 -15.81
N HIS A 249 -11.43 8.13 -16.65
CA HIS A 249 -12.28 7.52 -17.67
C HIS A 249 -13.47 6.79 -17.03
N PRO A 250 -14.71 6.98 -17.52
CA PRO A 250 -15.89 6.36 -16.92
C PRO A 250 -15.80 4.84 -16.80
N ASP A 251 -15.26 4.15 -17.82
CA ASP A 251 -15.13 2.69 -17.79
C ASP A 251 -14.14 2.22 -16.72
N TYR A 252 -13.07 3.01 -16.44
CA TYR A 252 -12.12 2.69 -15.38
C TYR A 252 -12.77 2.83 -14.01
N MET A 253 -13.49 3.92 -13.78
CA MET A 253 -14.27 4.13 -12.56
C MET A 253 -15.32 3.02 -12.39
N ALA A 254 -16.04 2.65 -13.47
CA ALA A 254 -17.04 1.59 -13.45
C ALA A 254 -16.40 0.22 -13.09
N ARG A 255 -15.18 -0.04 -13.58
CA ARG A 255 -14.47 -1.28 -13.24
C ARG A 255 -14.08 -1.35 -11.77
N VAL A 256 -13.54 -0.26 -11.21
CA VAL A 256 -13.24 -0.19 -9.76
C VAL A 256 -14.53 -0.40 -8.95
N LYS A 257 -15.61 0.28 -9.31
CA LYS A 257 -16.93 0.10 -8.67
C LYS A 257 -17.38 -1.35 -8.68
N GLN A 258 -17.27 -2.02 -9.82
CA GLN A 258 -17.68 -3.43 -9.96
C GLN A 258 -16.92 -4.35 -8.98
N ILE A 259 -15.60 -4.15 -8.82
CA ILE A 259 -14.81 -4.96 -7.89
C ILE A 259 -15.18 -4.62 -6.43
N VAL A 260 -15.42 -3.35 -6.12
CA VAL A 260 -15.91 -2.92 -4.80
C VAL A 260 -17.29 -3.54 -4.52
N ASP A 261 -18.22 -3.53 -5.47
CA ASP A 261 -19.55 -4.12 -5.33
C ASP A 261 -19.45 -5.61 -4.99
N TRP A 262 -18.68 -6.37 -5.75
CA TRP A 262 -18.45 -7.80 -5.47
C TRP A 262 -17.81 -8.06 -4.10
N THR A 263 -16.93 -7.14 -3.66
CA THR A 263 -16.29 -7.22 -2.33
C THR A 263 -17.33 -7.05 -1.22
N LEU A 264 -18.15 -6.01 -1.32
CA LEU A 264 -19.20 -5.70 -0.35
C LEU A 264 -20.29 -6.77 -0.34
N ASP A 265 -20.71 -7.25 -1.52
CA ASP A 265 -21.72 -8.31 -1.67
C ASP A 265 -21.23 -9.65 -1.10
N SER A 266 -19.92 -9.88 -1.09
CA SER A 266 -19.29 -11.03 -0.43
C SER A 266 -19.20 -10.90 1.09
N GLY A 267 -19.67 -9.77 1.66
CA GLY A 267 -19.67 -9.48 3.09
C GLY A 267 -18.39 -8.87 3.63
N MET A 268 -17.35 -8.74 2.82
CA MET A 268 -16.07 -8.12 3.19
C MET A 268 -16.17 -6.60 3.25
N TYR A 269 -15.21 -5.99 3.93
CA TYR A 269 -14.89 -4.58 3.81
C TYR A 269 -14.03 -4.34 2.58
N ALA A 270 -14.13 -3.15 1.98
CA ALA A 270 -13.29 -2.72 0.87
C ALA A 270 -12.47 -1.48 1.28
N ILE A 271 -11.18 -1.45 0.93
CA ILE A 271 -10.33 -0.27 1.04
C ILE A 271 -9.88 0.10 -0.38
N VAL A 272 -10.10 1.35 -0.80
CA VAL A 272 -9.66 1.87 -2.09
C VAL A 272 -8.75 3.06 -1.87
N ASN A 273 -7.62 3.12 -2.57
CA ASN A 273 -6.61 4.17 -2.42
C ASN A 273 -6.23 4.85 -3.74
N ILE A 274 -5.32 5.83 -3.67
CA ILE A 274 -4.40 6.18 -4.73
C ILE A 274 -3.11 5.44 -4.40
N HIS A 275 -2.74 4.45 -5.25
CA HIS A 275 -1.50 3.69 -5.06
C HIS A 275 -0.31 4.45 -5.67
N TYR A 276 0.81 3.80 -6.00
CA TYR A 276 1.98 4.45 -6.59
C TYR A 276 1.64 5.35 -7.82
N ASP A 277 0.67 4.92 -8.62
CA ASP A 277 0.00 5.69 -9.69
C ASP A 277 0.99 6.44 -10.62
N SER A 278 2.05 5.74 -11.04
CA SER A 278 3.15 6.26 -11.88
C SER A 278 4.01 7.35 -11.20
N GLY A 279 3.93 7.51 -9.89
CA GLY A 279 4.82 8.37 -9.10
C GLY A 279 4.64 9.87 -9.31
N TRP A 280 3.51 10.34 -9.88
CA TRP A 280 3.29 11.77 -10.14
C TRP A 280 3.32 12.63 -8.86
N TRP A 281 3.03 12.03 -7.72
CA TRP A 281 3.07 12.67 -6.40
C TRP A 281 4.51 13.05 -5.97
N SER A 282 5.54 12.45 -6.56
CA SER A 282 6.94 12.80 -6.27
C SER A 282 7.28 14.26 -6.64
N GLU A 283 6.48 14.89 -7.49
CA GLU A 283 6.62 16.32 -7.85
C GLU A 283 6.07 17.29 -6.78
N PHE A 284 5.47 16.83 -5.68
CA PHE A 284 4.91 17.73 -4.65
C PHE A 284 5.91 18.77 -4.14
N PRO A 285 7.19 18.48 -3.87
CA PRO A 285 8.14 19.50 -3.42
C PRO A 285 8.39 20.62 -4.45
N THR A 286 8.27 20.32 -5.74
CA THR A 286 8.63 21.26 -6.83
C THR A 286 7.43 21.83 -7.58
N ASN A 287 6.31 21.11 -7.60
CA ASN A 287 5.09 21.45 -8.34
C ASN A 287 3.82 21.23 -7.49
N LYS A 288 3.85 21.71 -6.24
CA LYS A 288 2.79 21.47 -5.24
C LYS A 288 1.39 21.78 -5.75
N GLU A 289 1.21 22.93 -6.39
CA GLU A 289 -0.10 23.37 -6.91
C GLU A 289 -0.65 22.38 -7.96
N LYS A 290 0.18 21.97 -8.92
CA LYS A 290 -0.19 20.99 -9.96
C LYS A 290 -0.57 19.63 -9.33
N CYS A 291 0.26 19.15 -8.42
CA CYS A 291 0.02 17.87 -7.74
C CYS A 291 -1.23 17.92 -6.87
N MET A 292 -1.40 18.98 -6.09
CA MET A 292 -2.59 19.17 -5.24
C MET A 292 -3.87 19.31 -6.07
N LYS A 293 -3.81 19.97 -7.23
CA LYS A 293 -4.94 20.05 -8.16
C LYS A 293 -5.33 18.66 -8.69
N LYS A 294 -4.35 17.85 -9.11
CA LYS A 294 -4.58 16.48 -9.56
C LYS A 294 -5.16 15.62 -8.43
N TYR A 295 -4.55 15.66 -7.26
CA TYR A 295 -4.99 14.94 -6.07
C TYR A 295 -6.44 15.29 -5.70
N THR A 296 -6.74 16.58 -5.63
CA THR A 296 -8.10 17.06 -5.35
C THR A 296 -9.09 16.52 -6.36
N ARG A 297 -8.76 16.62 -7.66
CA ARG A 297 -9.65 16.18 -8.73
C ARG A 297 -9.92 14.67 -8.73
N ILE A 298 -8.91 13.86 -8.36
CA ILE A 298 -9.08 12.40 -8.19
C ILE A 298 -10.07 12.12 -7.06
N TRP A 299 -9.83 12.69 -5.86
CA TRP A 299 -10.68 12.41 -4.69
C TRP A 299 -12.09 12.98 -4.81
N GLU A 300 -12.30 14.11 -5.49
CA GLU A 300 -13.64 14.60 -5.81
C GLU A 300 -14.44 13.59 -6.63
N GLN A 301 -13.82 12.99 -7.66
CA GLN A 301 -14.47 12.01 -8.52
C GLN A 301 -14.74 10.69 -7.80
N ILE A 302 -13.79 10.20 -7.01
CA ILE A 302 -13.98 9.01 -6.18
C ILE A 302 -15.11 9.26 -5.18
N SER A 303 -15.08 10.38 -4.48
CA SER A 303 -16.09 10.72 -3.49
C SER A 303 -17.49 10.81 -4.10
N GLU A 304 -17.64 11.40 -5.28
CA GLU A 304 -18.93 11.45 -5.98
C GLU A 304 -19.38 10.07 -6.45
N ALA A 305 -18.47 9.27 -7.03
CA ALA A 305 -18.80 7.95 -7.57
C ALA A 305 -19.27 6.96 -6.49
N PHE A 306 -18.75 7.09 -5.27
CA PHE A 306 -19.03 6.19 -4.15
C PHE A 306 -19.84 6.84 -3.01
N LYS A 307 -20.46 8.00 -3.23
CA LYS A 307 -21.12 8.77 -2.18
C LYS A 307 -22.20 8.02 -1.40
N ASP A 308 -22.91 7.10 -2.06
CA ASP A 308 -24.02 6.35 -1.49
C ASP A 308 -23.61 4.97 -0.94
N TYR A 309 -22.32 4.63 -1.00
CA TYR A 309 -21.79 3.35 -0.52
C TYR A 309 -21.75 3.31 1.01
N PRO A 310 -21.97 2.11 1.62
CA PRO A 310 -22.03 1.95 3.08
C PRO A 310 -20.66 2.16 3.75
N ASP A 311 -20.68 2.11 5.08
CA ASP A 311 -19.50 2.24 5.93
C ASP A 311 -18.46 1.12 5.76
N LYS A 312 -18.83 0.02 5.13
CA LYS A 312 -17.90 -1.05 4.76
C LYS A 312 -16.93 -0.67 3.64
N LEU A 313 -17.15 0.45 2.92
CA LEU A 313 -16.17 1.01 2.00
C LEU A 313 -15.39 2.11 2.71
N MET A 314 -14.09 1.92 2.87
CA MET A 314 -13.12 2.87 3.40
C MET A 314 -12.28 3.46 2.27
N PHE A 315 -11.91 4.73 2.36
CA PHE A 315 -10.95 5.37 1.46
C PHE A 315 -9.62 5.54 2.17
N GLU A 316 -8.52 5.25 1.46
CA GLU A 316 -7.14 5.44 1.93
C GLU A 316 -6.48 6.55 1.13
N SER A 317 -5.93 7.55 1.80
CA SER A 317 -5.51 8.83 1.20
C SER A 317 -4.44 8.69 0.11
N LEU A 318 -3.44 7.87 0.34
CA LEU A 318 -2.31 7.52 -0.53
C LEU A 318 -1.85 6.10 -0.21
N ASN A 319 -0.72 5.68 -0.79
CA ASN A 319 -0.03 4.42 -0.46
C ASN A 319 1.21 4.71 0.41
N GLU A 320 2.42 4.52 -0.14
CA GLU A 320 3.72 4.62 0.55
C GLU A 320 4.44 5.95 0.26
N GLU A 321 3.70 7.00 0.04
CA GLU A 321 4.23 8.29 -0.34
C GLU A 321 4.80 9.04 0.87
N GLY A 322 5.62 10.06 0.60
CA GLY A 322 6.31 10.88 1.58
C GLY A 322 7.83 10.89 1.42
N GLY A 323 8.41 9.91 0.72
CA GLY A 323 9.85 9.83 0.48
C GLY A 323 10.35 10.80 -0.58
N TRP A 324 10.09 12.10 -0.44
CA TRP A 324 10.59 13.12 -1.37
C TRP A 324 12.08 13.38 -1.16
N GLU A 325 12.94 12.53 -1.73
CA GLU A 325 14.39 12.54 -1.56
C GLU A 325 15.06 13.84 -2.01
N SER A 326 14.44 14.55 -2.95
CA SER A 326 14.88 15.89 -3.35
C SER A 326 14.78 16.91 -2.21
N LEU A 327 13.95 16.65 -1.20
CA LEU A 327 13.75 17.51 -0.05
C LEU A 327 14.42 16.97 1.20
N TRP A 328 14.21 15.69 1.50
CA TRP A 328 14.81 15.01 2.63
C TRP A 328 14.95 13.51 2.38
N ASN A 329 16.16 12.99 2.59
CA ASN A 329 16.46 11.56 2.55
C ASN A 329 16.79 11.07 3.96
N ARG A 330 16.04 10.06 4.46
CA ARG A 330 16.22 9.49 5.81
C ARG A 330 17.63 8.91 6.06
N TRP A 331 18.29 8.49 4.98
CA TRP A 331 19.62 7.85 5.04
C TRP A 331 20.77 8.86 4.95
N SER A 332 20.48 10.14 4.71
CA SER A 332 21.50 11.19 4.58
C SER A 332 22.20 11.54 5.90
N GLY A 333 21.68 11.11 7.04
CA GLY A 333 22.11 11.55 8.37
C GLY A 333 21.77 13.01 8.70
N SER A 334 21.08 13.73 7.77
CA SER A 334 20.65 15.13 7.92
C SER A 334 19.18 15.21 8.30
N THR A 335 18.83 16.21 9.09
CA THR A 335 17.43 16.58 9.38
C THR A 335 16.94 17.76 8.52
N ASN A 336 17.80 18.32 7.65
CA ASN A 336 17.43 19.44 6.77
C ASN A 336 16.32 18.99 5.82
N GLY A 337 15.23 19.78 5.73
CA GLY A 337 14.06 19.46 4.91
C GLY A 337 13.10 18.43 5.52
N LYS A 338 13.46 17.74 6.63
CA LYS A 338 12.61 16.72 7.24
C LYS A 338 11.24 17.27 7.64
N ALA A 339 11.20 18.37 8.37
CA ALA A 339 9.94 18.97 8.83
C ALA A 339 9.07 19.44 7.66
N GLU A 340 9.66 19.99 6.59
CA GLU A 340 8.95 20.39 5.38
C GLU A 340 8.37 19.17 4.65
N SER A 341 9.15 18.09 4.56
CA SER A 341 8.75 16.83 3.95
C SER A 341 7.52 16.23 4.65
N PHE A 342 7.53 16.17 5.98
CA PHE A 342 6.36 15.75 6.77
C PHE A 342 5.18 16.73 6.63
N GLY A 343 5.47 18.03 6.58
CA GLY A 343 4.45 19.06 6.38
C GLY A 343 3.66 18.89 5.09
N ILE A 344 4.33 18.49 4.01
CA ILE A 344 3.67 18.19 2.73
C ILE A 344 2.68 17.03 2.89
N LEU A 345 3.09 15.92 3.48
CA LEU A 345 2.20 14.77 3.68
C LEU A 345 1.01 15.11 4.60
N ASN A 346 1.28 15.82 5.69
CA ASN A 346 0.23 16.25 6.62
C ASN A 346 -0.82 17.13 5.91
N GLU A 347 -0.39 18.03 5.02
CA GLU A 347 -1.28 18.88 4.21
C GLU A 347 -2.09 18.04 3.21
N ILE A 348 -1.48 17.07 2.54
CA ILE A 348 -2.16 16.14 1.63
C ILE A 348 -3.24 15.36 2.39
N ASN A 349 -2.90 14.79 3.54
CA ASN A 349 -3.82 14.03 4.37
C ASN A 349 -4.98 14.89 4.91
N GLN A 350 -4.71 16.14 5.30
CA GLN A 350 -5.78 17.09 5.68
C GLN A 350 -6.68 17.40 4.49
N LYS A 351 -6.10 17.66 3.32
CA LYS A 351 -6.86 17.94 2.10
C LYS A 351 -7.77 16.77 1.70
N PHE A 352 -7.29 15.53 1.87
CA PHE A 352 -8.12 14.34 1.68
C PHE A 352 -9.35 14.33 2.58
N VAL A 353 -9.16 14.53 3.87
CA VAL A 353 -10.28 14.59 4.83
C VAL A 353 -11.27 15.69 4.44
N ASP A 354 -10.78 16.88 4.13
CA ASP A 354 -11.63 18.02 3.76
C ASP A 354 -12.47 17.75 2.51
N ILE A 355 -11.88 17.13 1.46
CA ILE A 355 -12.60 16.76 0.24
C ILE A 355 -13.70 15.75 0.56
N VAL A 356 -13.36 14.66 1.23
CA VAL A 356 -14.34 13.60 1.49
C VAL A 356 -15.44 14.10 2.43
N ARG A 357 -15.11 14.85 3.49
CA ARG A 357 -16.10 15.38 4.43
C ARG A 357 -17.04 16.40 3.80
N SER A 358 -16.60 17.14 2.78
CA SER A 358 -17.43 18.09 2.06
C SER A 358 -18.27 17.47 0.95
N ALA A 359 -17.96 16.25 0.53
CA ALA A 359 -18.74 15.53 -0.47
C ALA A 359 -20.07 15.02 0.10
N GLY A 360 -21.06 14.88 -0.78
CA GLY A 360 -22.42 14.48 -0.39
C GLY A 360 -22.57 13.00 0.00
N GLY A 361 -23.81 12.58 0.20
CA GLY A 361 -24.18 11.20 0.51
C GLY A 361 -23.66 10.73 1.88
N ASN A 362 -23.02 9.58 1.91
CA ASN A 362 -22.45 8.96 3.11
C ASN A 362 -21.03 9.46 3.45
N ASN A 363 -20.39 10.21 2.56
CA ASN A 363 -18.99 10.64 2.71
C ASN A 363 -18.71 11.49 3.96
N PRO A 364 -19.60 12.40 4.40
CA PRO A 364 -19.37 13.14 5.64
C PRO A 364 -19.10 12.24 6.84
N LYS A 365 -19.59 10.99 6.83
CA LYS A 365 -19.43 10.02 7.93
C LYS A 365 -18.61 8.78 7.56
N ARG A 366 -18.02 8.74 6.38
CA ARG A 366 -17.19 7.62 5.93
C ARG A 366 -15.97 7.45 6.82
N HIS A 367 -15.61 6.20 7.13
CA HIS A 367 -14.32 5.90 7.78
C HIS A 367 -13.19 6.09 6.76
N LEU A 368 -12.11 6.74 7.19
CA LEU A 368 -10.97 7.10 6.35
C LEU A 368 -9.70 6.45 6.88
N LEU A 369 -8.79 6.10 5.99
CA LEU A 369 -7.47 5.58 6.29
C LEU A 369 -6.43 6.60 5.84
N ILE A 370 -5.62 7.06 6.76
CA ILE A 370 -4.63 8.11 6.58
C ILE A 370 -3.28 7.46 6.34
N ALA A 371 -2.68 7.71 5.20
CA ALA A 371 -1.36 7.18 4.89
C ALA A 371 -0.30 7.75 5.84
N GLY A 372 0.44 6.87 6.49
CA GLY A 372 1.63 7.22 7.26
C GLY A 372 2.77 7.68 6.34
N TYR A 373 3.80 8.30 6.90
CA TYR A 373 4.95 8.72 6.11
C TYR A 373 5.71 7.50 5.57
N ASN A 374 5.69 7.29 4.25
CA ASN A 374 6.08 6.05 3.56
C ASN A 374 5.40 4.79 4.11
N THR A 375 4.32 4.92 4.89
CA THR A 375 3.74 3.86 5.73
C THR A 375 4.75 3.12 6.62
N ASP A 376 5.97 3.64 6.73
CA ASP A 376 7.03 3.14 7.59
C ASP A 376 6.68 3.40 9.06
N ILE A 377 6.79 2.39 9.91
CA ILE A 377 6.37 2.46 11.31
C ILE A 377 7.17 3.52 12.09
N GLU A 378 8.48 3.60 11.87
CA GLU A 378 9.32 4.55 12.59
C GLU A 378 9.01 6.00 12.20
N LEU A 379 8.88 6.25 10.89
CA LEU A 379 8.55 7.58 10.37
C LEU A 379 7.10 7.98 10.67
N THR A 380 6.16 7.05 10.62
CA THR A 380 4.77 7.33 10.97
C THR A 380 4.58 7.60 12.46
N CYS A 381 5.43 7.02 13.32
CA CYS A 381 5.47 7.33 14.76
C CYS A 381 6.35 8.54 15.10
N ASP A 382 6.93 9.23 14.13
CA ASP A 382 7.68 10.48 14.37
C ASP A 382 6.72 11.61 14.79
N SER A 383 7.18 12.50 15.67
CA SER A 383 6.39 13.63 16.17
C SER A 383 6.02 14.66 15.08
N LEU A 384 6.67 14.63 13.94
CA LEU A 384 6.36 15.47 12.78
C LEU A 384 5.17 14.94 11.96
N PHE A 385 4.82 13.66 12.09
CA PHE A 385 3.59 13.12 11.50
C PHE A 385 2.40 13.53 12.37
N VAL A 386 1.43 14.21 11.77
CA VAL A 386 0.25 14.72 12.46
C VAL A 386 -1.00 14.16 11.78
N MET A 387 -1.84 13.49 12.57
CA MET A 387 -3.16 13.07 12.09
C MET A 387 -3.99 14.29 11.68
N PRO A 388 -4.72 14.23 10.55
CA PRO A 388 -5.57 15.31 10.12
C PRO A 388 -6.70 15.57 11.14
N SER A 389 -7.13 16.83 11.22
CA SER A 389 -8.32 17.21 11.98
C SER A 389 -9.57 16.65 11.31
N ASP A 390 -10.34 15.85 12.03
CA ASP A 390 -11.60 15.29 11.56
C ASP A 390 -12.70 15.46 12.62
N LYS A 391 -13.73 16.23 12.31
CA LYS A 391 -14.85 16.49 13.21
C LYS A 391 -15.67 15.24 13.53
N GLU A 392 -15.65 14.27 12.64
CA GLU A 392 -16.38 13.00 12.83
C GLU A 392 -15.57 11.98 13.65
N ASN A 393 -14.26 12.23 13.85
CA ASN A 393 -13.34 11.32 14.54
C ASN A 393 -13.37 9.90 13.95
N ARG A 394 -13.35 9.82 12.59
CA ARG A 394 -13.49 8.58 11.83
C ARG A 394 -12.26 8.30 10.94
N CYS A 395 -11.07 8.63 11.44
CA CYS A 395 -9.81 8.34 10.77
C CYS A 395 -9.06 7.21 11.47
N ALA A 396 -8.49 6.29 10.69
CA ALA A 396 -7.47 5.33 11.07
C ALA A 396 -6.14 5.72 10.40
N VAL A 397 -5.02 5.17 10.86
CA VAL A 397 -3.71 5.37 10.22
C VAL A 397 -3.24 4.08 9.55
N SER A 398 -2.63 4.21 8.36
CA SER A 398 -2.02 3.11 7.60
C SER A 398 -0.53 3.02 7.91
N VAL A 399 -0.06 1.80 8.19
CA VAL A 399 1.36 1.44 8.24
C VAL A 399 1.57 0.15 7.45
N HIS A 400 2.77 -0.06 6.93
CA HIS A 400 3.17 -1.30 6.26
C HIS A 400 4.30 -1.99 7.03
N TYR A 401 4.46 -3.31 6.84
CA TYR A 401 5.46 -4.08 7.56
C TYR A 401 6.21 -5.06 6.65
N TYR A 402 7.45 -4.68 6.29
CA TYR A 402 8.38 -5.50 5.51
C TYR A 402 9.76 -5.54 6.20
N THR A 403 9.75 -5.81 7.53
CA THR A 403 10.95 -5.78 8.37
C THR A 403 11.28 -7.18 8.94
N PRO A 404 12.57 -7.60 8.86
CA PRO A 404 13.69 -6.90 8.24
C PRO A 404 13.61 -6.98 6.70
N SER A 405 13.89 -5.87 6.01
CA SER A 405 13.76 -5.80 4.55
C SER A 405 14.67 -6.78 3.80
N THR A 406 15.82 -7.13 4.36
CA THR A 406 16.73 -8.16 3.83
C THR A 406 16.10 -9.57 3.81
N PHE A 407 15.14 -9.85 4.69
CA PHE A 407 14.34 -11.06 4.67
C PHE A 407 13.08 -10.90 3.82
N CYS A 408 12.33 -9.81 4.02
CA CYS A 408 11.03 -9.66 3.39
C CYS A 408 11.09 -9.39 1.89
N ILE A 409 12.16 -8.71 1.41
CA ILE A 409 12.22 -8.19 0.04
C ILE A 409 13.27 -8.92 -0.80
N LEU A 410 14.48 -9.18 -0.26
CA LEU A 410 15.59 -9.72 -1.03
C LEU A 410 15.44 -11.23 -1.26
N GLU A 411 15.57 -11.64 -2.53
CA GLU A 411 15.73 -13.04 -2.93
C GLU A 411 17.20 -13.39 -3.24
N GLU A 412 18.01 -12.39 -3.56
CA GLU A 412 19.47 -12.45 -3.76
C GLU A 412 20.13 -11.22 -3.14
N ASP A 413 21.43 -11.27 -2.91
CA ASP A 413 22.20 -10.16 -2.35
C ASP A 413 22.09 -8.91 -3.22
N ALA A 414 21.96 -7.75 -2.59
CA ALA A 414 21.94 -6.44 -3.23
C ALA A 414 23.02 -5.53 -2.62
N ASP A 415 23.30 -4.40 -3.27
CA ASP A 415 24.31 -3.44 -2.80
C ASP A 415 24.03 -2.90 -1.38
N TRP A 416 22.74 -2.85 -0.99
CA TRP A 416 22.30 -2.32 0.30
C TRP A 416 22.09 -3.39 1.38
N GLY A 417 22.19 -4.69 1.05
CA GLY A 417 22.01 -5.74 2.05
C GLY A 417 22.17 -7.15 1.50
N LYS A 418 22.38 -8.09 2.42
CA LYS A 418 22.44 -9.52 2.13
C LYS A 418 21.08 -10.17 2.34
N ALA A 419 20.64 -10.97 1.36
CA ALA A 419 19.39 -11.69 1.43
C ALA A 419 19.39 -12.68 2.61
N LYS A 420 18.41 -12.56 3.51
CA LYS A 420 18.16 -13.53 4.58
C LYS A 420 17.16 -14.59 4.09
N THR A 421 17.39 -15.83 4.49
CA THR A 421 16.52 -16.98 4.17
C THR A 421 15.77 -17.51 5.38
N ASP A 422 16.20 -17.11 6.56
CA ASP A 422 15.68 -17.52 7.87
C ASP A 422 15.17 -16.33 8.68
N TRP A 423 14.20 -16.60 9.54
CA TRP A 423 13.58 -15.66 10.46
C TRP A 423 13.06 -16.42 11.70
N GLY A 424 12.94 -15.74 12.81
CA GLY A 424 12.38 -16.29 14.05
C GLY A 424 13.40 -16.44 15.18
N SER A 425 14.58 -15.85 15.04
CA SER A 425 15.48 -15.67 16.19
C SER A 425 14.83 -14.81 17.27
N ALA A 426 15.39 -14.80 18.46
CA ALA A 426 14.90 -13.95 19.55
C ALA A 426 14.95 -12.46 19.18
N GLU A 427 15.96 -12.07 18.42
CA GLU A 427 16.13 -10.71 17.89
C GLU A 427 15.08 -10.36 16.85
N ASP A 428 14.79 -11.25 15.90
CA ASP A 428 13.76 -11.05 14.88
C ASP A 428 12.36 -10.88 15.51
N VAL A 429 12.03 -11.73 16.48
CA VAL A 429 10.75 -11.65 17.21
C VAL A 429 10.69 -10.38 18.06
N LYS A 430 11.81 -9.98 18.66
CA LYS A 430 11.91 -8.74 19.43
C LYS A 430 11.71 -7.53 18.52
N GLU A 431 12.34 -7.48 17.36
CA GLU A 431 12.17 -6.39 16.37
C GLU A 431 10.70 -6.24 15.95
N LEU A 432 10.03 -7.35 15.63
CA LEU A 432 8.60 -7.36 15.31
C LEU A 432 7.76 -6.79 16.47
N THR A 433 7.97 -7.30 17.68
CA THR A 433 7.18 -6.89 18.85
C THR A 433 7.45 -5.45 19.25
N ASP A 434 8.68 -4.97 19.16
CA ASP A 434 9.04 -3.58 19.45
C ASP A 434 8.39 -2.60 18.46
N ASN A 435 8.44 -2.89 17.16
CA ASN A 435 7.79 -2.09 16.13
C ASN A 435 6.27 -2.00 16.38
N LEU A 436 5.61 -3.12 16.63
CA LEU A 436 4.16 -3.12 16.86
C LEU A 436 3.76 -2.50 18.22
N ASN A 437 4.60 -2.63 19.25
CA ASN A 437 4.41 -1.92 20.52
C ASN A 437 4.56 -0.41 20.34
N LYS A 438 5.51 0.05 19.50
CA LYS A 438 5.65 1.48 19.16
C LYS A 438 4.36 2.02 18.50
N VAL A 439 3.83 1.31 17.51
CA VAL A 439 2.56 1.66 16.85
C VAL A 439 1.41 1.70 17.86
N LYS A 440 1.30 0.66 18.70
CA LYS A 440 0.26 0.58 19.72
C LYS A 440 0.31 1.77 20.67
N ALA A 441 1.47 2.07 21.23
CA ALA A 441 1.65 3.18 22.17
C ALA A 441 1.43 4.55 21.51
N HIS A 442 1.79 4.68 20.22
CA HIS A 442 1.67 5.96 19.53
C HIS A 442 0.24 6.26 19.08
N PHE A 443 -0.54 5.25 18.66
CA PHE A 443 -1.87 5.40 18.08
C PHE A 443 -2.98 4.69 18.88
N ILE A 444 -2.93 3.37 19.01
CA ILE A 444 -4.02 2.57 19.58
C ILE A 444 -4.34 3.01 21.02
N ASP A 445 -3.33 3.18 21.87
CA ASP A 445 -3.50 3.59 23.27
C ASP A 445 -4.03 5.03 23.42
N LYS A 446 -4.00 5.80 22.33
CA LYS A 446 -4.60 7.14 22.23
C LYS A 446 -5.96 7.14 21.53
N GLY A 447 -6.52 5.97 21.22
CA GLY A 447 -7.81 5.81 20.58
C GLY A 447 -7.81 5.99 19.06
N ILE A 448 -6.62 6.01 18.42
CA ILE A 448 -6.48 6.09 16.96
C ILE A 448 -6.33 4.68 16.41
N PRO A 449 -7.29 4.19 15.59
CA PRO A 449 -7.21 2.86 14.99
C PRO A 449 -6.07 2.75 13.97
N VAL A 450 -5.52 1.54 13.81
CA VAL A 450 -4.43 1.26 12.86
C VAL A 450 -4.82 0.09 11.97
N ILE A 451 -4.56 0.25 10.68
CA ILE A 451 -4.57 -0.83 9.69
C ILE A 451 -3.13 -1.01 9.19
N MET A 452 -2.61 -2.22 9.30
CA MET A 452 -1.38 -2.60 8.59
C MET A 452 -1.78 -2.94 7.16
N GLY A 453 -1.80 -1.92 6.27
CA GLY A 453 -2.32 -2.01 4.90
C GLY A 453 -1.60 -3.02 4.04
N GLU A 454 -0.33 -3.28 4.37
CA GLU A 454 0.48 -4.32 3.74
C GLU A 454 1.42 -4.96 4.76
N TYR A 455 1.57 -6.28 4.64
CA TYR A 455 2.70 -7.04 5.17
C TYR A 455 2.93 -8.23 4.25
N GLY A 456 4.17 -8.65 4.09
CA GLY A 456 4.47 -9.68 3.12
C GLY A 456 5.92 -10.16 3.18
N VAL A 457 6.22 -11.14 2.36
CA VAL A 457 7.56 -11.70 2.22
C VAL A 457 7.76 -12.25 0.81
N SER A 458 8.94 -12.03 0.22
CA SER A 458 9.36 -12.68 -1.02
C SER A 458 9.49 -14.19 -0.80
N THR A 459 9.13 -15.00 -1.79
CA THR A 459 9.01 -16.45 -1.62
C THR A 459 10.09 -17.25 -2.37
N GLY A 460 10.91 -16.59 -3.20
CA GLY A 460 11.81 -17.26 -4.15
C GLY A 460 13.00 -17.98 -3.50
N ASN A 461 13.41 -17.55 -2.31
CA ASN A 461 14.59 -18.10 -1.60
C ASN A 461 14.27 -18.60 -0.18
N LYS A 462 12.99 -18.78 0.16
CA LYS A 462 12.54 -19.17 1.50
C LYS A 462 11.78 -20.50 1.49
N THR A 463 11.88 -21.26 2.58
CA THR A 463 11.08 -22.47 2.72
C THR A 463 9.63 -22.13 3.08
N PRO A 464 8.67 -23.00 2.77
CA PRO A 464 7.27 -22.81 3.18
C PRO A 464 7.11 -22.62 4.69
N GLU A 465 7.94 -23.30 5.50
CA GLU A 465 7.92 -23.20 6.96
C GLU A 465 8.33 -21.78 7.42
N MET A 466 9.36 -21.18 6.80
CA MET A 466 9.79 -19.82 7.12
C MET A 466 8.73 -18.79 6.72
N ILE A 467 8.12 -18.97 5.56
CA ILE A 467 7.02 -18.11 5.08
C ILE A 467 5.85 -18.17 6.07
N ARG A 468 5.44 -19.39 6.47
CA ARG A 468 4.36 -19.59 7.45
C ARG A 468 4.68 -18.97 8.79
N LEU A 469 5.89 -19.20 9.31
CA LEU A 469 6.33 -18.67 10.59
C LEU A 469 6.28 -17.14 10.60
N PHE A 470 6.87 -16.49 9.61
CA PHE A 470 6.89 -15.04 9.52
C PHE A 470 5.49 -14.44 9.39
N LEU A 471 4.74 -14.85 8.36
CA LEU A 471 3.45 -14.24 8.07
C LEU A 471 2.41 -14.48 9.18
N SER A 472 2.41 -15.66 9.79
CA SER A 472 1.50 -15.93 10.92
C SER A 472 1.90 -15.19 12.19
N SER A 473 3.20 -15.00 12.43
CA SER A 473 3.69 -14.21 13.56
C SER A 473 3.31 -12.75 13.43
N VAL A 474 3.51 -12.16 12.24
CA VAL A 474 3.11 -10.76 11.97
C VAL A 474 1.61 -10.60 12.17
N ALA A 475 0.79 -11.48 11.57
CA ALA A 475 -0.66 -11.40 11.69
C ALA A 475 -1.12 -11.50 13.16
N LYS A 476 -0.58 -12.45 13.93
CA LYS A 476 -0.89 -12.66 15.33
C LYS A 476 -0.49 -11.46 16.20
N GLU A 477 0.74 -11.00 16.06
CA GLU A 477 1.27 -9.90 16.86
C GLU A 477 0.57 -8.57 16.55
N ALA A 478 0.21 -8.32 15.27
CA ALA A 478 -0.59 -7.15 14.89
C ALA A 478 -2.00 -7.23 15.48
N TYR A 479 -2.71 -8.33 15.24
CA TYR A 479 -4.10 -8.48 15.68
C TYR A 479 -4.25 -8.43 17.20
N SER A 480 -3.31 -9.03 17.96
CA SER A 480 -3.29 -8.98 19.43
C SER A 480 -3.18 -7.55 19.97
N ARG A 481 -2.67 -6.60 19.17
CA ARG A 481 -2.56 -5.16 19.47
C ARG A 481 -3.67 -4.32 18.86
N GLN A 482 -4.74 -4.95 18.37
CA GLN A 482 -5.89 -4.31 17.73
C GLN A 482 -5.53 -3.61 16.41
N ILE A 483 -4.48 -4.06 15.73
CA ILE A 483 -4.08 -3.63 14.40
C ILE A 483 -4.63 -4.66 13.40
N CYS A 484 -5.36 -4.23 12.37
CA CYS A 484 -5.85 -5.11 11.31
C CYS A 484 -4.72 -5.39 10.31
N PRO A 485 -4.20 -6.63 10.20
CA PRO A 485 -3.17 -6.98 9.23
C PRO A 485 -3.80 -7.34 7.88
N VAL A 486 -3.29 -6.73 6.78
CA VAL A 486 -3.75 -6.99 5.41
C VAL A 486 -2.58 -7.57 4.60
N LEU A 487 -2.64 -8.87 4.30
CA LEU A 487 -1.58 -9.59 3.57
C LEU A 487 -1.40 -9.01 2.17
N TRP A 488 -0.16 -8.69 1.79
CA TRP A 488 0.16 -8.36 0.41
C TRP A 488 0.18 -9.63 -0.43
N ASP A 489 -0.73 -9.73 -1.39
CA ASP A 489 -0.81 -10.84 -2.33
C ASP A 489 -0.86 -10.35 -3.76
N ILE A 490 -0.06 -10.97 -4.60
CA ILE A 490 -0.07 -10.77 -6.04
C ILE A 490 -0.38 -12.08 -6.73
N THR A 491 -0.68 -12.01 -8.02
CA THR A 491 -1.10 -13.17 -8.81
C THR A 491 -0.20 -14.39 -8.59
N ASN A 492 -0.80 -15.50 -8.16
CA ASN A 492 -0.15 -16.79 -7.96
C ASN A 492 0.95 -16.84 -6.89
N VAL A 493 0.97 -15.93 -5.91
CA VAL A 493 1.85 -16.05 -4.74
C VAL A 493 1.13 -16.82 -3.64
N PHE A 494 0.21 -16.24 -2.92
CA PHE A 494 -0.50 -16.91 -1.83
C PHE A 494 -1.90 -17.39 -2.24
N TYR A 495 -2.60 -16.62 -3.07
CA TYR A 495 -3.91 -16.96 -3.57
C TYR A 495 -3.88 -17.31 -5.06
N ASP A 496 -4.44 -18.45 -5.43
CA ASP A 496 -4.62 -18.86 -6.83
C ASP A 496 -5.92 -18.25 -7.36
N ARG A 497 -5.78 -17.21 -8.17
CA ARG A 497 -6.92 -16.48 -8.76
C ARG A 497 -7.67 -17.30 -9.81
N GLN A 498 -7.07 -18.34 -10.38
CA GLN A 498 -7.74 -19.23 -11.34
C GLN A 498 -8.57 -20.30 -10.64
N GLN A 499 -8.05 -20.83 -9.53
CA GLN A 499 -8.72 -21.85 -8.72
C GLN A 499 -9.61 -21.25 -7.63
N CYS A 500 -9.56 -19.94 -7.43
CA CYS A 500 -10.30 -19.20 -6.40
C CYS A 500 -10.08 -19.78 -4.98
N ASN A 501 -8.84 -20.14 -4.66
CA ASN A 501 -8.47 -20.69 -3.36
C ASN A 501 -7.07 -20.24 -2.89
N PHE A 502 -6.84 -20.29 -1.59
CA PHE A 502 -5.54 -20.05 -1.00
C PHE A 502 -4.64 -21.28 -1.18
N LYS A 503 -3.41 -21.08 -1.70
CA LYS A 503 -2.54 -22.20 -2.12
C LYS A 503 -2.01 -23.03 -0.95
N ASP A 504 -1.67 -22.37 0.16
CA ASP A 504 -1.18 -23.00 1.38
C ASP A 504 -2.25 -22.95 2.47
N GLY A 505 -3.02 -24.03 2.58
CA GLY A 505 -4.10 -24.12 3.56
C GLY A 505 -3.63 -24.06 5.02
N GLU A 506 -2.38 -24.47 5.31
CA GLU A 506 -1.82 -24.37 6.66
C GLU A 506 -1.43 -22.94 6.99
N LEU A 507 -0.82 -22.21 6.05
CA LEU A 507 -0.56 -20.77 6.20
C LEU A 507 -1.86 -20.00 6.44
N LEU A 508 -2.90 -20.27 5.61
CA LEU A 508 -4.21 -19.64 5.78
C LEU A 508 -4.78 -19.89 7.19
N ARG A 509 -4.76 -21.16 7.64
CA ARG A 509 -5.23 -21.53 8.97
C ARG A 509 -4.49 -20.79 10.08
N GLN A 510 -3.18 -20.63 9.95
CA GLN A 510 -2.35 -19.91 10.93
C GLN A 510 -2.64 -18.39 10.93
N ILE A 511 -2.79 -17.77 9.76
CA ILE A 511 -3.16 -16.33 9.65
C ILE A 511 -4.54 -16.11 10.29
N LEU A 512 -5.53 -16.97 9.99
CA LEU A 512 -6.87 -16.82 10.52
C LEU A 512 -6.94 -17.08 12.04
N ALA A 513 -6.04 -17.91 12.57
CA ALA A 513 -5.92 -18.15 14.01
C ALA A 513 -5.49 -16.91 14.80
N ALA A 514 -4.99 -15.87 14.14
CA ALA A 514 -4.73 -14.56 14.79
C ALA A 514 -5.99 -13.95 15.41
N LYS A 515 -7.18 -14.30 14.92
CA LYS A 515 -8.49 -13.82 15.40
C LYS A 515 -9.05 -14.58 16.62
N SER A 516 -8.39 -15.68 17.06
CA SER A 516 -8.90 -16.57 18.11
C SER A 516 -8.35 -16.24 19.50
#